data_64e99aabe5a31681e5a88247adfb8f17
#
_entry.id   64e99aabe5a31681e5a88247adfb8f17
#
_cell.length_a   1.000
_cell.length_b   1.000
_cell.length_c   1.000
_cell.angle_alpha   90.00
_cell.angle_beta   90.00
_cell.angle_gamma   90.00
#
_symmetry.space_group_name_H-M   'P 1'
#
loop_
_entity.id
_entity.type
_entity.pdbx_description
1 polymer ?
#
loop_
_entity_poly.entity_id
_entity_poly.type
_entity_poly.pdbx_seq_one_letter_code
_entity_poly.pdbx_strand_id
1 'polypeptide(L)'
;MTTLIKHKRVEFSELFYDLVFVFAISKVTTLIHHLHNGILTWNSFLDFLIATLILIDSWMIQTDYTNRYGKNSLFNIVIMFIKMGILLFIANMIGPDWQQYFHYVCWAIGTLTLTLFFQYLVEFFKKSTDNVHRESIKGFLWITGLRSLEIYLAALLPIYIGVYILYASILLTFIMPSILLNKDKHYQVNLPHLIERISLLVIIMFGEMITELANFFTIENFSIYSVLYFIIMISLFLFYFGQFDHAIDEKSNQKGLFLIYSHYPIFIGLMMMTVSMGFLQNPEANRLFATSFSYIGFGLFQAAVLVNGPHNKHYLRYSKSYYCVQATLYLAALILSLIFASNPIIVVSITTILALAIAIHSIYFYMTQTKKHSTPYWE
;
A
#
# COMPACT_ATOMS: atom_id res chain seq x y z
N MET A 1 18.57 -22.19 -20.31
CA MET A 1 17.35 -22.89 -19.80
C MET A 1 16.73 -21.99 -18.79
N THR A 2 15.62 -21.34 -19.12
CA THR A 2 14.81 -20.59 -18.15
C THR A 2 14.13 -21.60 -17.25
N THR A 3 14.60 -21.75 -16.03
CA THR A 3 13.90 -22.51 -15.00
C THR A 3 12.54 -21.84 -14.82
N LEU A 4 11.47 -22.53 -15.19
CA LEU A 4 10.10 -22.11 -14.95
C LEU A 4 9.98 -21.86 -13.44
N ILE A 5 9.79 -20.60 -13.04
CA ILE A 5 9.54 -20.25 -11.65
C ILE A 5 8.23 -20.94 -11.26
N LYS A 6 8.35 -21.95 -10.39
CA LYS A 6 7.17 -22.67 -9.90
C LYS A 6 6.33 -21.68 -9.10
N HIS A 7 5.09 -21.45 -9.54
CA HIS A 7 4.14 -20.56 -8.84
C HIS A 7 4.00 -21.04 -7.41
N LYS A 8 4.36 -20.19 -6.44
CA LYS A 8 4.14 -20.42 -5.02
C LYS A 8 2.74 -19.88 -4.69
N ARG A 9 1.88 -20.73 -4.16
CA ARG A 9 0.54 -20.32 -3.71
C ARG A 9 0.64 -19.50 -2.42
N VAL A 10 -0.22 -18.50 -2.26
CA VAL A 10 -0.40 -17.80 -0.99
C VAL A 10 -1.03 -18.74 0.04
N GLU A 11 -0.42 -18.85 1.21
CA GLU A 11 -0.87 -19.74 2.28
C GLU A 11 -2.00 -19.09 3.10
N PHE A 12 -2.91 -19.91 3.64
CA PHE A 12 -4.00 -19.41 4.49
C PHE A 12 -3.53 -18.64 5.72
N SER A 13 -2.39 -19.01 6.29
CA SER A 13 -1.78 -18.27 7.41
C SER A 13 -1.33 -16.86 7.03
N GLU A 14 -0.88 -16.67 5.78
CA GLU A 14 -0.51 -15.35 5.24
C GLU A 14 -1.77 -14.47 5.05
N LEU A 15 -2.84 -15.05 4.50
CA LEU A 15 -4.13 -14.35 4.36
C LEU A 15 -4.73 -13.97 5.72
N PHE A 16 -4.64 -14.86 6.70
CA PHE A 16 -5.13 -14.58 8.06
C PHE A 16 -4.31 -13.47 8.73
N TYR A 17 -3.00 -13.46 8.54
CA TYR A 17 -2.14 -12.37 8.99
C TYR A 17 -2.54 -11.02 8.36
N ASP A 18 -2.85 -11.01 7.07
CA ASP A 18 -3.24 -9.79 6.36
C ASP A 18 -4.55 -9.18 6.91
N LEU A 19 -5.48 -9.99 7.44
CA LEU A 19 -6.71 -9.47 8.06
C LEU A 19 -6.44 -8.55 9.26
N VAL A 20 -5.37 -8.79 10.02
CA VAL A 20 -5.01 -7.90 11.15
C VAL A 20 -4.48 -6.56 10.64
N PHE A 21 -3.83 -6.55 9.48
CA PHE A 21 -3.42 -5.30 8.86
C PHE A 21 -4.61 -4.43 8.43
N VAL A 22 -5.74 -5.02 8.03
CA VAL A 22 -6.99 -4.25 7.77
C VAL A 22 -7.32 -3.39 8.98
N PHE A 23 -7.40 -4.03 10.16
CA PHE A 23 -7.72 -3.33 11.40
C PHE A 23 -6.68 -2.25 11.75
N ALA A 24 -5.39 -2.57 11.60
CA ALA A 24 -4.32 -1.61 11.87
C ALA A 24 -4.36 -0.41 10.91
N ILE A 25 -4.64 -0.63 9.64
CA ILE A 25 -4.78 0.42 8.61
C ILE A 25 -5.99 1.30 8.91
N SER A 26 -7.13 0.72 9.28
CA SER A 26 -8.32 1.45 9.70
C SER A 26 -8.01 2.39 10.88
N LYS A 27 -7.18 1.97 11.84
CA LYS A 27 -6.73 2.84 12.93
C LYS A 27 -5.80 3.96 12.46
N VAL A 28 -4.97 3.72 11.48
CA VAL A 28 -4.08 4.76 10.91
C VAL A 28 -4.91 5.85 10.21
N THR A 29 -5.98 5.51 9.50
CA THR A 29 -6.85 6.51 8.87
C THR A 29 -7.49 7.46 9.88
N THR A 30 -7.74 7.02 11.13
CA THR A 30 -8.30 7.89 12.17
C THR A 30 -7.43 9.10 12.50
N LEU A 31 -6.11 9.03 12.27
CA LEU A 31 -5.17 10.14 12.48
C LEU A 31 -5.48 11.37 11.59
N ILE A 32 -6.13 11.15 10.46
CA ILE A 32 -6.46 12.19 9.49
C ILE A 32 -7.96 12.46 9.36
N HIS A 33 -8.82 11.94 10.25
CA HIS A 33 -10.25 12.22 10.25
C HIS A 33 -10.59 13.57 10.90
N HIS A 34 -9.74 14.08 11.79
CA HIS A 34 -10.03 15.28 12.56
C HIS A 34 -9.49 16.55 11.89
N LEU A 35 -10.37 17.51 11.66
CA LEU A 35 -10.03 18.82 11.10
C LEU A 35 -9.89 19.88 12.19
N HIS A 36 -8.89 20.75 12.07
CA HIS A 36 -8.73 21.96 12.85
C HIS A 36 -8.98 23.18 11.96
N ASN A 37 -9.98 24.01 12.33
CA ASN A 37 -10.39 25.16 11.51
C ASN A 37 -10.67 24.79 10.04
N GLY A 38 -11.28 23.61 9.82
CA GLY A 38 -11.67 23.12 8.51
C GLY A 38 -10.54 22.51 7.65
N ILE A 39 -9.33 22.38 8.17
CA ILE A 39 -8.19 21.77 7.49
C ILE A 39 -7.49 20.72 8.37
N LEU A 40 -6.76 19.82 7.75
CA LEU A 40 -5.89 18.87 8.45
C LEU A 40 -4.60 19.56 8.88
N THR A 41 -4.16 19.32 10.15
CA THR A 41 -2.86 19.84 10.60
C THR A 41 -1.69 19.07 9.97
N TRP A 42 -0.56 19.75 9.79
CA TRP A 42 0.66 19.10 9.30
C TRP A 42 1.13 17.97 10.22
N ASN A 43 1.00 18.13 11.54
CA ASN A 43 1.39 17.11 12.50
C ASN A 43 0.55 15.83 12.31
N SER A 44 -0.79 15.95 12.25
CA SER A 44 -1.66 14.80 12.01
C SER A 44 -1.36 14.10 10.68
N PHE A 45 -1.05 14.89 9.63
CA PHE A 45 -0.69 14.31 8.34
C PHE A 45 0.67 13.58 8.37
N LEU A 46 1.67 14.14 9.06
CA LEU A 46 2.97 13.49 9.25
C LEU A 46 2.85 12.22 10.09
N ASP A 47 2.07 12.27 11.19
CA ASP A 47 1.80 11.09 12.02
C ASP A 47 1.13 9.98 11.21
N PHE A 48 0.16 10.34 10.36
CA PHE A 48 -0.47 9.41 9.42
C PHE A 48 0.54 8.80 8.44
N LEU A 49 1.39 9.61 7.79
CA LEU A 49 2.39 9.11 6.85
C LEU A 49 3.36 8.16 7.53
N ILE A 50 3.84 8.51 8.73
CA ILE A 50 4.81 7.70 9.46
C ILE A 50 4.18 6.40 9.95
N ALA A 51 2.97 6.45 10.52
CA ALA A 51 2.25 5.24 10.92
C ALA A 51 1.99 4.32 9.73
N THR A 52 1.60 4.89 8.58
CA THR A 52 1.44 4.15 7.32
C THR A 52 2.74 3.47 6.90
N LEU A 53 3.87 4.21 6.90
CA LEU A 53 5.17 3.66 6.53
C LEU A 53 5.60 2.54 7.48
N ILE A 54 5.41 2.69 8.80
CA ILE A 54 5.73 1.66 9.80
C ILE A 54 4.99 0.34 9.49
N LEU A 55 3.68 0.44 9.28
CA LEU A 55 2.84 -0.73 9.06
C LEU A 55 3.17 -1.41 7.73
N ILE A 56 3.16 -0.64 6.63
CA ILE A 56 3.37 -1.18 5.29
C ILE A 56 4.78 -1.74 5.15
N ASP A 57 5.80 -1.05 5.67
CA ASP A 57 7.18 -1.52 5.64
C ASP A 57 7.34 -2.84 6.43
N SER A 58 6.73 -2.94 7.62
CA SER A 58 6.73 -4.18 8.40
C SER A 58 6.04 -5.33 7.64
N TRP A 59 4.94 -5.05 6.93
CA TRP A 59 4.26 -6.01 6.07
C TRP A 59 5.10 -6.41 4.86
N MET A 60 5.76 -5.44 4.19
CA MET A 60 6.60 -5.67 3.02
C MET A 60 7.80 -6.55 3.33
N ILE A 61 8.50 -6.31 4.46
CA ILE A 61 9.64 -7.14 4.87
C ILE A 61 9.17 -8.56 5.23
N GLN A 62 8.00 -8.69 5.89
CA GLN A 62 7.41 -10.01 6.16
C GLN A 62 7.03 -10.73 4.87
N THR A 63 6.47 -10.02 3.91
CA THR A 63 6.10 -10.56 2.60
C THR A 63 7.32 -11.01 1.81
N ASP A 64 8.42 -10.24 1.84
CA ASP A 64 9.70 -10.66 1.25
C ASP A 64 10.23 -11.95 1.90
N TYR A 65 10.22 -12.03 3.23
CA TYR A 65 10.61 -13.24 3.95
C TYR A 65 9.75 -14.44 3.52
N THR A 66 8.43 -14.30 3.53
CA THR A 66 7.53 -15.41 3.16
C THR A 66 7.64 -15.78 1.70
N ASN A 67 7.84 -14.82 0.81
CA ASN A 67 8.06 -15.05 -0.62
C ASN A 67 9.27 -15.94 -0.89
N ARG A 68 10.39 -15.66 -0.24
CA ARG A 68 11.67 -16.31 -0.49
C ARG A 68 11.91 -17.54 0.37
N TYR A 69 11.61 -17.47 1.65
CA TYR A 69 11.96 -18.48 2.66
C TYR A 69 10.76 -19.09 3.35
N GLY A 70 9.58 -18.46 3.23
CA GLY A 70 8.37 -18.92 3.89
C GLY A 70 8.01 -20.35 3.49
N LYS A 71 7.92 -21.22 4.48
CA LYS A 71 7.36 -22.56 4.38
C LYS A 71 6.19 -22.62 5.35
N ASN A 72 5.16 -23.38 5.00
CA ASN A 72 4.02 -23.63 5.90
C ASN A 72 4.45 -24.55 7.06
N SER A 73 5.36 -24.04 7.90
CA SER A 73 5.88 -24.74 9.08
C SER A 73 5.22 -24.20 10.34
N LEU A 74 5.06 -25.07 11.35
CA LEU A 74 4.52 -24.67 12.64
C LEU A 74 5.23 -23.45 13.23
N PHE A 75 6.56 -23.38 13.10
CA PHE A 75 7.35 -22.24 13.55
C PHE A 75 6.89 -20.92 12.89
N ASN A 76 6.77 -20.89 11.56
CA ASN A 76 6.35 -19.68 10.85
C ASN A 76 4.90 -19.29 11.21
N ILE A 77 4.00 -20.26 11.33
CA ILE A 77 2.61 -20.03 11.72
C ILE A 77 2.53 -19.41 13.12
N VAL A 78 3.26 -19.99 14.09
CA VAL A 78 3.28 -19.47 15.49
C VAL A 78 3.85 -18.05 15.52
N ILE A 79 4.94 -17.77 14.82
CA ILE A 79 5.50 -16.41 14.73
C ILE A 79 4.51 -15.44 14.09
N MET A 80 3.76 -15.85 13.06
CA MET A 80 2.71 -15.01 12.47
C MET A 80 1.62 -14.68 13.50
N PHE A 81 1.16 -15.63 14.28
CA PHE A 81 0.16 -15.38 15.33
C PHE A 81 0.68 -14.45 16.43
N ILE A 82 1.94 -14.59 16.84
CA ILE A 82 2.57 -13.64 17.75
C ILE A 82 2.58 -12.21 17.16
N LYS A 83 2.96 -12.08 15.88
CA LYS A 83 2.94 -10.78 15.18
C LYS A 83 1.55 -10.19 15.09
N MET A 84 0.53 -11.01 14.83
CA MET A 84 -0.87 -10.57 14.83
C MET A 84 -1.27 -9.96 16.17
N GLY A 85 -0.92 -10.62 17.30
CA GLY A 85 -1.17 -10.08 18.64
C GLY A 85 -0.46 -8.75 18.88
N ILE A 86 0.80 -8.63 18.45
CA ILE A 86 1.57 -7.36 18.56
C ILE A 86 0.94 -6.27 17.71
N LEU A 87 0.52 -6.57 16.47
CA LEU A 87 -0.13 -5.62 15.57
C LEU A 87 -1.47 -5.13 16.12
N LEU A 88 -2.29 -6.00 16.69
CA LEU A 88 -3.52 -5.61 17.37
C LEU A 88 -3.25 -4.65 18.54
N PHE A 89 -2.19 -4.92 19.29
CA PHE A 89 -1.76 -4.03 20.38
C PHE A 89 -1.31 -2.66 19.85
N ILE A 90 -0.48 -2.64 18.79
CA ILE A 90 -0.05 -1.41 18.12
C ILE A 90 -1.27 -0.63 17.60
N ALA A 91 -2.16 -1.29 16.89
CA ALA A 91 -3.34 -0.66 16.27
C ALA A 91 -4.23 0.06 17.27
N ASN A 92 -4.39 -0.50 18.48
CA ASN A 92 -5.20 0.14 19.53
C ASN A 92 -4.51 1.34 20.20
N MET A 93 -3.21 1.55 19.98
CA MET A 93 -2.48 2.72 20.45
C MET A 93 -2.36 3.82 19.39
N ILE A 94 -2.70 3.52 18.14
CA ILE A 94 -2.74 4.51 17.05
C ILE A 94 -4.02 5.33 17.19
N GLY A 95 -3.86 6.64 17.31
CA GLY A 95 -4.95 7.61 17.43
C GLY A 95 -4.41 9.01 17.63
N PRO A 96 -5.27 10.05 17.74
CA PRO A 96 -4.82 11.44 17.91
C PRO A 96 -3.89 11.66 19.10
N ASP A 97 -4.06 10.88 20.16
CA ASP A 97 -3.27 10.97 21.41
C ASP A 97 -2.16 9.90 21.48
N TRP A 98 -1.70 9.36 20.37
CA TRP A 98 -0.69 8.30 20.32
C TRP A 98 0.60 8.62 21.08
N GLN A 99 0.91 9.90 21.24
CA GLN A 99 2.09 10.37 22.00
C GLN A 99 2.06 9.94 23.46
N GLN A 100 0.88 9.77 24.06
CA GLN A 100 0.75 9.25 25.44
C GLN A 100 1.24 7.80 25.54
N TYR A 101 1.13 7.06 24.45
CA TYR A 101 1.51 5.65 24.34
C TYR A 101 2.84 5.44 23.63
N PHE A 102 3.60 6.52 23.35
CA PHE A 102 4.81 6.50 22.52
C PHE A 102 5.78 5.37 22.91
N HIS A 103 6.11 5.26 24.20
CA HIS A 103 7.06 4.24 24.67
C HIS A 103 6.52 2.82 24.42
N TYR A 104 5.24 2.57 24.67
CA TYR A 104 4.62 1.27 24.42
C TYR A 104 4.55 0.94 22.92
N VAL A 105 4.25 1.94 22.09
CA VAL A 105 4.28 1.82 20.62
C VAL A 105 5.67 1.43 20.15
N CYS A 106 6.71 2.10 20.62
CA CYS A 106 8.09 1.77 20.27
C CYS A 106 8.48 0.37 20.75
N TRP A 107 8.15 -0.03 21.98
CA TRP A 107 8.38 -1.40 22.45
C TRP A 107 7.68 -2.43 21.56
N ALA A 108 6.44 -2.20 21.18
CA ALA A 108 5.68 -3.11 20.34
C ALA A 108 6.25 -3.21 18.91
N ILE A 109 6.59 -2.06 18.27
CA ILE A 109 7.18 -2.05 16.91
C ILE A 109 8.58 -2.69 16.94
N GLY A 110 9.39 -2.39 17.96
CA GLY A 110 10.70 -3.01 18.15
C GLY A 110 10.59 -4.54 18.26
N THR A 111 9.61 -5.04 19.04
CA THR A 111 9.34 -6.48 19.18
C THR A 111 8.84 -7.08 17.88
N LEU A 112 7.94 -6.40 17.15
CA LEU A 112 7.49 -6.84 15.84
C LEU A 112 8.66 -7.00 14.87
N THR A 113 9.58 -6.04 14.85
CA THR A 113 10.79 -6.08 14.01
C THR A 113 11.76 -7.17 14.46
N LEU A 114 11.91 -7.36 15.77
CA LEU A 114 12.77 -8.40 16.35
C LEU A 114 12.28 -9.81 15.98
N THR A 115 10.98 -10.05 15.89
CA THR A 115 10.45 -11.34 15.43
C THR A 115 10.85 -11.63 13.98
N LEU A 116 10.92 -10.61 13.10
CA LEU A 116 11.45 -10.74 11.74
C LEU A 116 12.94 -11.06 11.74
N PHE A 117 13.72 -10.36 12.57
CA PHE A 117 15.14 -10.66 12.74
C PHE A 117 15.36 -12.13 13.12
N PHE A 118 14.61 -12.67 14.09
CA PHE A 118 14.70 -14.08 14.46
C PHE A 118 14.30 -15.03 13.34
N GLN A 119 13.30 -14.72 12.52
CA GLN A 119 12.95 -15.54 11.36
C GLN A 119 14.11 -15.62 10.35
N TYR A 120 14.73 -14.48 10.01
CA TYR A 120 15.91 -14.46 9.16
C TYR A 120 17.12 -15.15 9.79
N LEU A 121 17.30 -15.02 11.12
CA LEU A 121 18.39 -15.67 11.85
C LEU A 121 18.27 -17.20 11.82
N VAL A 122 17.05 -17.72 12.05
CA VAL A 122 16.80 -19.16 11.97
C VAL A 122 17.06 -19.67 10.54
N GLU A 123 16.64 -18.92 9.50
CA GLU A 123 16.90 -19.28 8.12
C GLU A 123 18.39 -19.25 7.78
N PHE A 124 19.13 -18.29 8.32
CA PHE A 124 20.59 -18.18 8.11
C PHE A 124 21.37 -19.40 8.61
N PHE A 125 20.95 -19.97 9.75
CA PHE A 125 21.63 -21.12 10.36
C PHE A 125 21.13 -22.48 9.84
N LYS A 126 20.11 -22.53 8.99
CA LYS A 126 19.67 -23.80 8.40
C LYS A 126 20.76 -24.38 7.51
N LYS A 127 20.99 -25.70 7.65
CA LYS A 127 21.97 -26.44 6.84
C LYS A 127 21.62 -26.47 5.35
N SER A 128 20.34 -26.35 5.02
CA SER A 128 19.82 -26.35 3.64
C SER A 128 20.03 -25.03 2.92
N THR A 129 20.42 -23.97 3.62
CA THR A 129 20.62 -22.62 3.03
C THR A 129 22.02 -22.54 2.45
N ASP A 130 22.12 -22.30 1.15
CA ASP A 130 23.42 -22.15 0.48
C ASP A 130 24.10 -20.81 0.77
N ASN A 131 25.35 -20.67 0.41
CA ASN A 131 26.14 -19.47 0.70
C ASN A 131 25.61 -18.23 -0.01
N VAL A 132 24.98 -18.38 -1.17
CA VAL A 132 24.42 -17.28 -1.96
C VAL A 132 23.20 -16.67 -1.23
N HIS A 133 22.28 -17.52 -0.78
CA HIS A 133 21.13 -17.07 0.01
C HIS A 133 21.54 -16.48 1.35
N ARG A 134 22.61 -17.01 1.98
CA ARG A 134 23.14 -16.45 3.24
C ARG A 134 23.63 -15.01 3.10
N GLU A 135 24.24 -14.63 1.99
CA GLU A 135 24.64 -13.23 1.76
C GLU A 135 23.43 -12.29 1.68
N SER A 136 22.38 -12.68 0.96
CA SER A 136 21.11 -11.92 0.95
C SER A 136 20.50 -11.82 2.35
N ILE A 137 20.47 -12.92 3.11
CA ILE A 137 19.93 -12.94 4.48
C ILE A 137 20.71 -12.01 5.41
N LYS A 138 22.04 -11.91 5.29
CA LYS A 138 22.84 -10.97 6.08
C LYS A 138 22.37 -9.53 5.92
N GLY A 139 22.01 -9.11 4.71
CA GLY A 139 21.46 -7.78 4.46
C GLY A 139 20.19 -7.53 5.28
N PHE A 140 19.25 -8.48 5.29
CA PHE A 140 18.02 -8.38 6.07
C PHE A 140 18.24 -8.47 7.58
N LEU A 141 19.22 -9.25 8.03
CA LEU A 141 19.60 -9.28 9.44
C LEU A 141 20.14 -7.94 9.90
N TRP A 142 20.96 -7.25 9.08
CA TRP A 142 21.42 -5.91 9.40
C TRP A 142 20.28 -4.91 9.44
N ILE A 143 19.38 -4.92 8.45
CA ILE A 143 18.22 -4.01 8.37
C ILE A 143 17.33 -4.21 9.60
N THR A 144 16.88 -5.44 9.84
CA THR A 144 15.90 -5.73 10.91
C THR A 144 16.54 -5.62 12.30
N GLY A 145 17.81 -6.00 12.47
CA GLY A 145 18.55 -5.90 13.72
C GLY A 145 18.80 -4.45 14.12
N LEU A 146 19.31 -3.63 13.19
CA LEU A 146 19.58 -2.20 13.44
C LEU A 146 18.26 -1.46 13.73
N ARG A 147 17.23 -1.68 12.93
CA ARG A 147 15.89 -1.09 13.14
C ARG A 147 15.35 -1.43 14.54
N SER A 148 15.39 -2.70 14.92
CA SER A 148 14.89 -3.12 16.23
C SER A 148 15.64 -2.41 17.37
N LEU A 149 16.96 -2.33 17.25
CA LEU A 149 17.82 -1.66 18.24
C LEU A 149 17.53 -0.15 18.34
N GLU A 150 17.40 0.53 17.19
CA GLU A 150 17.08 1.96 17.14
C GLU A 150 15.70 2.26 17.75
N ILE A 151 14.69 1.42 17.44
CA ILE A 151 13.34 1.60 17.99
C ILE A 151 13.31 1.34 19.50
N TYR A 152 14.05 0.34 20.01
CA TYR A 152 14.17 0.14 21.45
C TYR A 152 14.92 1.31 22.13
N LEU A 153 15.94 1.86 21.48
CA LEU A 153 16.60 3.06 21.96
C LEU A 153 15.62 4.25 22.03
N ALA A 154 14.79 4.43 21.00
CA ALA A 154 13.72 5.43 21.01
C ALA A 154 12.73 5.22 22.17
N ALA A 155 12.40 3.96 22.50
CA ALA A 155 11.52 3.61 23.61
C ALA A 155 12.11 3.94 25.00
N LEU A 156 13.42 4.02 25.14
CA LEU A 156 14.10 4.31 26.41
C LEU A 156 14.37 5.80 26.62
N LEU A 157 14.26 6.61 25.56
CA LEU A 157 14.56 8.04 25.61
C LEU A 157 13.28 8.89 25.79
N PRO A 158 13.41 10.13 26.31
CA PRO A 158 12.29 11.06 26.34
C PRO A 158 11.67 11.25 24.95
N ILE A 159 10.36 11.40 24.88
CA ILE A 159 9.58 11.46 23.64
C ILE A 159 10.14 12.46 22.61
N TYR A 160 10.60 13.64 23.05
CA TYR A 160 11.12 14.69 22.17
C TYR A 160 12.44 14.31 21.47
N ILE A 161 13.19 13.30 21.95
CA ILE A 161 14.34 12.71 21.25
C ILE A 161 13.91 11.42 20.55
N GLY A 162 13.16 10.57 21.26
CA GLY A 162 12.74 9.25 20.76
C GLY A 162 11.99 9.31 19.46
N VAL A 163 11.12 10.32 19.25
CA VAL A 163 10.37 10.52 18.00
C VAL A 163 11.29 10.69 16.79
N TYR A 164 12.36 11.49 16.92
CA TYR A 164 13.31 11.66 15.81
C TYR A 164 14.09 10.39 15.48
N ILE A 165 14.44 9.61 16.52
CA ILE A 165 15.11 8.31 16.33
C ILE A 165 14.16 7.33 15.65
N LEU A 166 12.88 7.29 16.04
CA LEU A 166 11.86 6.47 15.39
C LEU A 166 11.73 6.85 13.92
N TYR A 167 11.63 8.13 13.60
CA TYR A 167 11.52 8.61 12.22
C TYR A 167 12.77 8.28 11.39
N ALA A 168 13.96 8.47 11.96
CA ALA A 168 15.22 8.12 11.31
C ALA A 168 15.30 6.61 11.03
N SER A 169 14.89 5.77 11.98
CA SER A 169 14.84 4.31 11.84
C SER A 169 13.91 3.86 10.72
N ILE A 170 12.72 4.49 10.60
CA ILE A 170 11.76 4.19 9.53
C ILE A 170 12.32 4.57 8.16
N LEU A 171 12.87 5.80 8.03
CA LEU A 171 13.45 6.26 6.77
C LEU A 171 14.64 5.39 6.35
N LEU A 172 15.49 5.02 7.30
CA LEU A 172 16.63 4.14 7.04
C LEU A 172 16.16 2.78 6.53
N THR A 173 15.15 2.19 7.17
CA THR A 173 14.61 0.89 6.78
C THR A 173 13.89 0.95 5.43
N PHE A 174 13.24 2.06 5.12
CA PHE A 174 12.62 2.28 3.82
C PHE A 174 13.66 2.36 2.69
N ILE A 175 14.82 2.98 2.93
CA ILE A 175 15.86 3.21 1.93
C ILE A 175 16.82 2.00 1.80
N MET A 176 17.20 1.36 2.90
CA MET A 176 18.23 0.31 2.92
C MET A 176 17.95 -0.88 2.00
N PRO A 177 16.72 -1.44 1.90
CA PRO A 177 16.46 -2.54 1.00
C PRO A 177 16.78 -2.19 -0.45
N SER A 178 16.45 -0.98 -0.89
CA SER A 178 16.76 -0.50 -2.24
C SER A 178 18.27 -0.51 -2.51
N ILE A 179 19.08 -0.09 -1.53
CA ILE A 179 20.54 -0.03 -1.68
C ILE A 179 21.16 -1.42 -1.64
N LEU A 180 20.77 -2.26 -0.68
CA LEU A 180 21.39 -3.56 -0.45
C LEU A 180 20.97 -4.59 -1.49
N LEU A 181 19.68 -4.66 -1.80
CA LEU A 181 19.14 -5.67 -2.71
C LEU A 181 19.43 -5.35 -4.19
N ASN A 182 19.57 -4.07 -4.55
CA ASN A 182 20.02 -3.73 -5.90
C ASN A 182 21.45 -4.19 -6.19
N LYS A 183 22.33 -4.21 -5.18
CA LYS A 183 23.69 -4.72 -5.29
C LYS A 183 23.77 -6.24 -5.30
N ASP A 184 22.78 -6.92 -4.73
CA ASP A 184 22.74 -8.39 -4.71
C ASP A 184 22.29 -8.94 -6.06
N LYS A 185 23.22 -9.54 -6.80
CA LYS A 185 22.97 -10.17 -8.11
C LYS A 185 22.12 -11.44 -8.01
N HIS A 186 22.08 -12.02 -6.85
CA HIS A 186 21.38 -13.30 -6.59
C HIS A 186 20.03 -13.11 -5.90
N TYR A 187 19.66 -11.86 -5.63
CA TYR A 187 18.35 -11.57 -5.09
C TYR A 187 17.27 -11.91 -6.11
N GLN A 188 16.48 -12.92 -5.81
CA GLN A 188 15.37 -13.40 -6.63
C GLN A 188 14.10 -13.49 -5.78
N VAL A 189 12.99 -13.08 -6.35
CA VAL A 189 11.65 -13.20 -5.78
C VAL A 189 10.79 -14.09 -6.65
N ASN A 190 9.83 -14.77 -6.05
CA ASN A 190 8.72 -15.36 -6.78
C ASN A 190 7.75 -14.25 -7.14
N LEU A 191 7.92 -13.67 -8.33
CA LEU A 191 7.19 -12.48 -8.76
C LEU A 191 5.66 -12.70 -8.80
N PRO A 192 5.12 -13.83 -9.31
CA PRO A 192 3.69 -14.10 -9.24
C PRO A 192 3.14 -14.07 -7.81
N HIS A 193 3.81 -14.73 -6.87
CA HIS A 193 3.42 -14.73 -5.45
C HIS A 193 3.49 -13.33 -4.83
N LEU A 194 4.50 -12.52 -5.20
CA LEU A 194 4.61 -11.15 -4.71
C LEU A 194 3.47 -10.28 -5.22
N ILE A 195 3.13 -10.36 -6.51
CA ILE A 195 2.02 -9.62 -7.12
C ILE A 195 0.71 -10.03 -6.46
N GLU A 196 0.45 -11.32 -6.30
CA GLU A 196 -0.73 -11.83 -5.61
C GLU A 196 -0.86 -11.26 -4.20
N ARG A 197 0.23 -11.33 -3.40
CA ARG A 197 0.24 -10.81 -2.03
C ARG A 197 -0.02 -9.31 -1.95
N ILE A 198 0.64 -8.51 -2.78
CA ILE A 198 0.46 -7.06 -2.77
C ILE A 198 -0.95 -6.69 -3.24
N SER A 199 -1.46 -7.37 -4.27
CA SER A 199 -2.84 -7.15 -4.75
C SER A 199 -3.88 -7.49 -3.70
N LEU A 200 -3.67 -8.56 -2.91
CA LEU A 200 -4.54 -8.89 -1.78
C LEU A 200 -4.52 -7.78 -0.71
N LEU A 201 -3.37 -7.18 -0.41
CA LEU A 201 -3.32 -6.04 0.52
C LEU A 201 -4.08 -4.82 -0.04
N VAL A 202 -3.99 -4.55 -1.34
CA VAL A 202 -4.79 -3.47 -1.97
C VAL A 202 -6.29 -3.76 -1.90
N ILE A 203 -6.72 -5.02 -2.09
CA ILE A 203 -8.12 -5.42 -1.90
C ILE A 203 -8.58 -5.13 -0.47
N ILE A 204 -7.72 -5.39 0.50
CA ILE A 204 -7.95 -5.05 1.92
C ILE A 204 -8.14 -3.54 2.11
N MET A 205 -7.33 -2.72 1.45
CA MET A 205 -7.47 -1.25 1.48
C MET A 205 -8.81 -0.79 0.88
N PHE A 206 -9.28 -1.44 -0.19
CA PHE A 206 -10.64 -1.21 -0.69
C PHE A 206 -11.71 -1.65 0.32
N GLY A 207 -11.43 -2.67 1.15
CA GLY A 207 -12.29 -3.05 2.27
C GLY A 207 -12.47 -1.92 3.29
N GLU A 208 -11.41 -1.16 3.60
CA GLU A 208 -11.51 0.05 4.44
C GLU A 208 -12.37 1.13 3.77
N MET A 209 -12.19 1.35 2.47
CA MET A 209 -13.04 2.27 1.70
C MET A 209 -14.53 1.83 1.72
N ILE A 210 -14.82 0.52 1.68
CA ILE A 210 -16.17 -0.02 1.82
C ILE A 210 -16.74 0.28 3.21
N THR A 211 -15.91 0.14 4.25
CA THR A 211 -16.33 0.41 5.64
C THR A 211 -16.72 1.88 5.81
N GLU A 212 -15.93 2.81 5.28
CA GLU A 212 -16.27 4.24 5.29
C GLU A 212 -17.51 4.51 4.43
N LEU A 213 -17.59 3.90 3.25
CA LEU A 213 -18.73 4.03 2.35
C LEU A 213 -20.04 3.53 2.97
N ALA A 214 -19.99 2.50 3.84
CA ALA A 214 -21.16 1.95 4.51
C ALA A 214 -21.91 3.01 5.34
N ASN A 215 -21.21 4.03 5.86
CA ASN A 215 -21.82 5.15 6.59
C ASN A 215 -22.79 5.96 5.71
N PHE A 216 -22.61 5.95 4.40
CA PHE A 216 -23.48 6.63 3.42
C PHE A 216 -24.62 5.73 2.89
N PHE A 217 -24.64 4.43 3.26
CA PHE A 217 -25.65 3.47 2.82
C PHE A 217 -26.65 3.11 3.92
N THR A 218 -26.81 3.99 4.91
CA THR A 218 -27.89 3.87 5.91
C THR A 218 -29.17 4.53 5.40
N ILE A 219 -30.31 4.18 5.98
CA ILE A 219 -31.62 4.76 5.59
C ILE A 219 -31.59 6.29 5.72
N GLU A 220 -30.92 6.81 6.76
CA GLU A 220 -30.84 8.25 7.06
C GLU A 220 -29.90 9.01 6.11
N ASN A 221 -28.80 8.36 5.66
CA ASN A 221 -27.72 9.03 4.92
C ASN A 221 -27.72 8.72 3.42
N PHE A 222 -28.60 7.78 2.97
CA PHE A 222 -28.61 7.37 1.57
C PHE A 222 -29.00 8.55 0.65
N SER A 223 -28.12 8.85 -0.29
CA SER A 223 -28.26 9.99 -1.19
C SER A 223 -27.53 9.72 -2.51
N ILE A 224 -27.58 10.66 -3.42
CA ILE A 224 -26.81 10.60 -4.67
C ILE A 224 -25.30 10.44 -4.42
N TYR A 225 -24.78 10.98 -3.31
CA TYR A 225 -23.36 10.81 -2.92
C TYR A 225 -23.02 9.35 -2.71
N SER A 226 -23.90 8.56 -2.09
CA SER A 226 -23.68 7.12 -1.86
C SER A 226 -23.42 6.39 -3.18
N VAL A 227 -24.24 6.67 -4.18
CA VAL A 227 -24.10 6.08 -5.51
C VAL A 227 -22.83 6.54 -6.23
N LEU A 228 -22.52 7.83 -6.17
CA LEU A 228 -21.33 8.39 -6.81
C LEU A 228 -20.03 7.86 -6.16
N TYR A 229 -19.94 7.81 -4.84
CA TYR A 229 -18.78 7.23 -4.16
C TYR A 229 -18.61 5.75 -4.44
N PHE A 230 -19.70 5.00 -4.52
CA PHE A 230 -19.66 3.59 -4.89
C PHE A 230 -19.12 3.39 -6.32
N ILE A 231 -19.54 4.24 -7.27
CA ILE A 231 -19.02 4.22 -8.64
C ILE A 231 -17.53 4.58 -8.67
N ILE A 232 -17.07 5.58 -7.89
CA ILE A 232 -15.66 5.93 -7.77
C ILE A 232 -14.87 4.72 -7.29
N MET A 233 -15.29 4.09 -6.20
CA MET A 233 -14.62 2.92 -5.62
C MET A 233 -14.48 1.77 -6.64
N ILE A 234 -15.57 1.40 -7.31
CA ILE A 234 -15.54 0.35 -8.34
C ILE A 234 -14.59 0.72 -9.48
N SER A 235 -14.62 1.98 -9.94
CA SER A 235 -13.78 2.45 -11.03
C SER A 235 -12.29 2.39 -10.67
N LEU A 236 -11.91 2.80 -9.46
CA LEU A 236 -10.55 2.69 -8.96
C LEU A 236 -10.09 1.24 -8.84
N PHE A 237 -10.97 0.36 -8.33
CA PHE A 237 -10.68 -1.07 -8.26
C PHE A 237 -10.44 -1.66 -9.64
N LEU A 238 -11.30 -1.37 -10.61
CA LEU A 238 -11.15 -1.88 -11.98
C LEU A 238 -9.88 -1.34 -12.67
N PHE A 239 -9.52 -0.08 -12.40
CA PHE A 239 -8.30 0.51 -12.91
C PHE A 239 -7.05 -0.18 -12.34
N TYR A 240 -7.02 -0.42 -11.01
CA TYR A 240 -5.94 -1.15 -10.34
C TYR A 240 -5.85 -2.60 -10.81
N PHE A 241 -6.98 -3.30 -10.77
CA PHE A 241 -7.08 -4.71 -11.11
C PHE A 241 -6.66 -4.97 -12.57
N GLY A 242 -7.10 -4.12 -13.50
CA GLY A 242 -6.68 -4.21 -14.91
C GLY A 242 -5.17 -4.15 -15.08
N GLN A 243 -4.47 -3.34 -14.28
CA GLN A 243 -3.02 -3.23 -14.30
C GLN A 243 -2.34 -4.47 -13.70
N PHE A 244 -2.69 -4.85 -12.48
CA PHE A 244 -1.90 -5.82 -11.70
C PHE A 244 -2.32 -7.28 -11.93
N ASP A 245 -3.54 -7.55 -12.32
CA ASP A 245 -4.00 -8.91 -12.65
C ASP A 245 -3.81 -9.25 -14.14
N HIS A 246 -4.04 -8.29 -15.03
CA HIS A 246 -4.03 -8.58 -16.48
C HIS A 246 -2.78 -8.10 -17.19
N ALA A 247 -2.29 -6.88 -16.90
CA ALA A 247 -1.28 -6.25 -17.73
C ALA A 247 0.16 -6.59 -17.33
N ILE A 248 0.47 -6.73 -16.04
CA ILE A 248 1.82 -6.99 -15.56
C ILE A 248 2.38 -8.32 -16.11
N ASP A 249 3.68 -8.33 -16.45
CA ASP A 249 4.38 -9.53 -16.88
C ASP A 249 4.96 -10.29 -15.68
N GLU A 250 4.18 -11.23 -15.16
CA GLU A 250 4.56 -12.09 -14.03
C GLU A 250 5.74 -13.02 -14.32
N LYS A 251 6.06 -13.25 -15.59
CA LYS A 251 7.14 -14.13 -16.01
C LYS A 251 8.48 -13.41 -16.13
N SER A 252 8.50 -12.10 -15.89
CA SER A 252 9.73 -11.31 -15.98
C SER A 252 10.68 -11.61 -14.82
N ASN A 253 11.99 -11.59 -15.10
CA ASN A 253 13.05 -11.76 -14.08
C ASN A 253 13.32 -10.48 -13.29
N GLN A 254 12.27 -9.82 -12.79
CA GLN A 254 12.40 -8.58 -12.03
C GLN A 254 12.61 -8.88 -10.54
N LYS A 255 13.32 -7.99 -9.86
CA LYS A 255 13.58 -8.11 -8.42
C LYS A 255 12.35 -7.78 -7.55
N GLY A 256 11.25 -7.31 -8.12
CA GLY A 256 10.05 -6.93 -7.39
C GLY A 256 10.14 -5.64 -6.56
N LEU A 257 11.33 -5.05 -6.40
CA LEU A 257 11.53 -3.84 -5.57
C LEU A 257 10.71 -2.66 -6.08
N PHE A 258 10.71 -2.43 -7.39
CA PHE A 258 9.92 -1.35 -7.97
C PHE A 258 8.42 -1.54 -7.70
N LEU A 259 7.94 -2.77 -7.83
CA LEU A 259 6.56 -3.14 -7.51
C LEU A 259 6.23 -2.80 -6.05
N ILE A 260 7.09 -3.18 -5.11
CA ILE A 260 6.92 -2.86 -3.69
C ILE A 260 6.83 -1.33 -3.49
N TYR A 261 7.81 -0.58 -3.98
CA TYR A 261 7.87 0.88 -3.74
C TYR A 261 6.73 1.64 -4.43
N SER A 262 6.28 1.21 -5.61
CA SER A 262 5.15 1.84 -6.30
C SER A 262 3.82 1.67 -5.55
N HIS A 263 3.71 0.69 -4.65
CA HIS A 263 2.49 0.47 -3.88
C HIS A 263 2.34 1.38 -2.65
N TYR A 264 3.42 1.96 -2.12
CA TYR A 264 3.28 2.92 -1.02
C TYR A 264 2.38 4.12 -1.37
N PRO A 265 2.60 4.84 -2.49
CA PRO A 265 1.69 5.90 -2.88
C PRO A 265 0.29 5.37 -3.29
N ILE A 266 0.14 4.13 -3.76
CA ILE A 266 -1.18 3.52 -3.97
C ILE A 266 -1.94 3.44 -2.64
N PHE A 267 -1.32 2.91 -1.59
CA PHE A 267 -1.92 2.78 -0.27
C PHE A 267 -2.27 4.15 0.34
N ILE A 268 -1.31 5.09 0.33
CA ILE A 268 -1.52 6.45 0.84
C ILE A 268 -2.66 7.12 0.07
N GLY A 269 -2.67 7.03 -1.25
CA GLY A 269 -3.70 7.62 -2.10
C GLY A 269 -5.09 7.06 -1.81
N LEU A 270 -5.23 5.74 -1.67
CA LEU A 270 -6.51 5.11 -1.31
C LEU A 270 -7.01 5.55 0.07
N MET A 271 -6.13 5.58 1.09
CA MET A 271 -6.50 6.06 2.42
C MET A 271 -6.93 7.53 2.42
N MET A 272 -6.20 8.39 1.71
CA MET A 272 -6.59 9.80 1.55
C MET A 272 -7.94 9.95 0.86
N MET A 273 -8.20 9.17 -0.19
CA MET A 273 -9.49 9.19 -0.86
C MET A 273 -10.62 8.71 0.05
N THR A 274 -10.39 7.64 0.82
CA THR A 274 -11.36 7.12 1.78
C THR A 274 -11.80 8.22 2.75
N VAL A 275 -10.85 8.89 3.40
CA VAL A 275 -11.15 9.96 4.37
C VAL A 275 -11.75 11.20 3.70
N SER A 276 -11.34 11.49 2.45
CA SER A 276 -11.86 12.66 1.73
C SER A 276 -13.36 12.60 1.44
N MET A 277 -13.98 11.42 1.41
CA MET A 277 -15.43 11.26 1.27
C MET A 277 -16.16 11.97 2.42
N GLY A 278 -15.67 11.78 3.66
CA GLY A 278 -16.19 12.48 4.84
C GLY A 278 -15.95 14.00 4.77
N PHE A 279 -14.75 14.44 4.38
CA PHE A 279 -14.41 15.86 4.29
C PHE A 279 -15.28 16.62 3.27
N LEU A 280 -15.54 16.02 2.11
CA LEU A 280 -16.36 16.64 1.06
C LEU A 280 -17.82 16.86 1.51
N GLN A 281 -18.31 16.05 2.44
CA GLN A 281 -19.66 16.23 3.00
C GLN A 281 -19.70 17.01 4.31
N ASN A 282 -18.56 17.14 5.01
CA ASN A 282 -18.51 17.89 6.27
C ASN A 282 -18.69 19.41 6.01
N PRO A 283 -19.76 20.05 6.55
CA PRO A 283 -19.99 21.49 6.37
C PRO A 283 -18.89 22.37 6.99
N GLU A 284 -18.18 21.86 8.01
CA GLU A 284 -17.09 22.58 8.69
C GLU A 284 -15.77 22.49 7.92
N ALA A 285 -15.63 21.58 6.96
CA ALA A 285 -14.42 21.43 6.17
C ALA A 285 -14.26 22.62 5.20
N ASN A 286 -13.03 23.12 5.11
CA ASN A 286 -12.66 24.07 4.05
C ASN A 286 -12.81 23.37 2.70
N ARG A 287 -13.66 23.91 1.84
CA ARG A 287 -14.04 23.30 0.56
C ARG A 287 -12.85 23.12 -0.39
N LEU A 288 -11.98 24.11 -0.45
CA LEU A 288 -10.78 24.04 -1.29
C LEU A 288 -9.81 22.98 -0.77
N PHE A 289 -9.63 22.90 0.56
CA PHE A 289 -8.80 21.88 1.19
C PHE A 289 -9.37 20.48 0.92
N ALA A 290 -10.65 20.24 1.19
CA ALA A 290 -11.27 18.93 0.99
C ALA A 290 -11.15 18.45 -0.46
N THR A 291 -11.40 19.35 -1.44
CA THR A 291 -11.24 19.08 -2.86
C THR A 291 -9.78 18.75 -3.20
N SER A 292 -8.84 19.59 -2.77
CA SER A 292 -7.40 19.39 -3.05
C SER A 292 -6.89 18.09 -2.44
N PHE A 293 -7.29 17.78 -1.19
CA PHE A 293 -6.88 16.56 -0.49
C PHE A 293 -7.37 15.30 -1.21
N SER A 294 -8.63 15.30 -1.68
CA SER A 294 -9.20 14.23 -2.49
C SER A 294 -8.43 14.01 -3.79
N TYR A 295 -8.13 15.10 -4.51
CA TYR A 295 -7.39 15.02 -5.77
C TYR A 295 -5.92 14.67 -5.60
N ILE A 296 -5.26 15.08 -4.52
CA ILE A 296 -3.89 14.60 -4.20
C ILE A 296 -3.91 13.09 -4.00
N GLY A 297 -4.86 12.56 -3.21
CA GLY A 297 -5.02 11.12 -3.01
C GLY A 297 -5.28 10.38 -4.33
N PHE A 298 -6.20 10.87 -5.14
CA PHE A 298 -6.50 10.31 -6.47
C PHE A 298 -5.29 10.31 -7.39
N GLY A 299 -4.56 11.43 -7.46
CA GLY A 299 -3.38 11.58 -8.29
C GLY A 299 -2.23 10.67 -7.87
N LEU A 300 -1.99 10.51 -6.55
CA LEU A 300 -1.02 9.57 -6.02
C LEU A 300 -1.36 8.14 -6.44
N PHE A 301 -2.61 7.72 -6.27
CA PHE A 301 -3.08 6.40 -6.67
C PHE A 301 -2.92 6.19 -8.18
N GLN A 302 -3.46 7.10 -9.01
CA GLN A 302 -3.42 6.99 -10.47
C GLN A 302 -1.99 6.97 -11.01
N ALA A 303 -1.15 7.91 -10.57
CA ALA A 303 0.24 7.98 -11.02
C ALA A 303 1.02 6.73 -10.65
N ALA A 304 0.82 6.23 -9.41
CA ALA A 304 1.51 5.05 -8.92
C ALA A 304 1.08 3.74 -9.65
N VAL A 305 -0.17 3.64 -10.06
CA VAL A 305 -0.61 2.55 -10.94
C VAL A 305 0.05 2.67 -12.32
N LEU A 306 0.03 3.87 -12.91
CA LEU A 306 0.55 4.12 -14.25
C LEU A 306 2.07 3.91 -14.37
N VAL A 307 2.86 4.23 -13.32
CA VAL A 307 4.33 4.06 -13.40
C VAL A 307 4.75 2.59 -13.51
N ASN A 308 3.84 1.63 -13.27
CA ASN A 308 4.08 0.21 -13.50
C ASN A 308 3.95 -0.21 -14.97
N GLY A 309 3.50 0.67 -15.86
CA GLY A 309 3.34 0.38 -17.30
C GLY A 309 4.56 -0.22 -18.02
N PRO A 310 5.82 0.19 -17.74
CA PRO A 310 7.01 -0.45 -18.31
C PRO A 310 7.18 -1.93 -17.96
N HIS A 311 6.56 -2.39 -16.86
CA HIS A 311 6.60 -3.77 -16.38
C HIS A 311 5.48 -4.65 -16.95
N ASN A 312 4.64 -4.09 -17.82
CA ASN A 312 3.57 -4.83 -18.49
C ASN A 312 4.12 -5.81 -19.54
N LYS A 313 3.31 -6.81 -19.86
CA LYS A 313 3.49 -7.66 -21.04
C LYS A 313 3.78 -6.77 -22.25
N HIS A 314 4.70 -7.17 -23.11
CA HIS A 314 5.20 -6.31 -24.20
C HIS A 314 4.09 -5.62 -25.01
N TYR A 315 3.02 -6.35 -25.33
CA TYR A 315 1.88 -5.82 -26.09
C TYR A 315 0.91 -4.96 -25.28
N LEU A 316 1.04 -4.92 -23.94
CA LEU A 316 0.24 -4.10 -23.02
C LEU A 316 1.04 -2.92 -22.43
N ARG A 317 2.23 -2.63 -22.95
CA ARG A 317 3.00 -1.46 -22.52
C ARG A 317 2.31 -0.18 -22.98
N TYR A 318 2.26 0.78 -22.08
CA TYR A 318 1.61 2.05 -22.35
C TYR A 318 2.41 2.90 -23.34
N SER A 319 1.73 3.47 -24.32
CA SER A 319 2.28 4.46 -25.23
C SER A 319 2.31 5.85 -24.59
N LYS A 320 3.09 6.77 -25.14
CA LYS A 320 3.08 8.17 -24.71
C LYS A 320 1.68 8.79 -24.79
N SER A 321 0.93 8.45 -25.84
CA SER A 321 -0.46 8.90 -26.01
C SER A 321 -1.37 8.42 -24.88
N TYR A 322 -1.19 7.17 -24.41
CA TYR A 322 -1.95 6.65 -23.29
C TYR A 322 -1.71 7.47 -22.01
N TYR A 323 -0.45 7.76 -21.68
CA TYR A 323 -0.11 8.60 -20.53
C TYR A 323 -0.66 10.02 -20.69
N CYS A 324 -0.57 10.62 -21.88
CA CYS A 324 -1.10 11.95 -22.14
C CYS A 324 -2.62 12.00 -21.91
N VAL A 325 -3.37 11.03 -22.40
CA VAL A 325 -4.83 10.96 -22.18
C VAL A 325 -5.15 10.86 -20.69
N GLN A 326 -4.49 9.96 -19.96
CA GLN A 326 -4.70 9.79 -18.53
C GLN A 326 -4.39 11.06 -17.73
N ALA A 327 -3.27 11.74 -18.06
CA ALA A 327 -2.88 13.00 -17.43
C ALA A 327 -3.85 14.14 -17.77
N THR A 328 -4.30 14.24 -19.02
CA THR A 328 -5.26 15.27 -19.44
C THR A 328 -6.59 15.13 -18.73
N LEU A 329 -7.13 13.89 -18.65
CA LEU A 329 -8.36 13.61 -17.92
C LEU A 329 -8.25 14.05 -16.45
N TYR A 330 -7.14 13.69 -15.78
CA TYR A 330 -6.90 14.06 -14.39
C TYR A 330 -6.79 15.58 -14.21
N LEU A 331 -5.97 16.25 -15.01
CA LEU A 331 -5.76 17.71 -14.90
C LEU A 331 -7.04 18.49 -15.21
N ALA A 332 -7.80 18.09 -16.22
CA ALA A 332 -9.08 18.72 -16.55
C ALA A 332 -10.07 18.58 -15.39
N ALA A 333 -10.20 17.39 -14.80
CA ALA A 333 -11.08 17.15 -13.67
C ALA A 333 -10.62 17.91 -12.42
N LEU A 334 -9.31 17.97 -12.13
CA LEU A 334 -8.75 18.74 -11.02
C LEU A 334 -9.09 20.23 -11.16
N ILE A 335 -8.82 20.83 -12.33
CA ILE A 335 -9.09 22.25 -12.57
C ILE A 335 -10.57 22.55 -12.42
N LEU A 336 -11.45 21.76 -13.03
CA LEU A 336 -12.89 21.93 -12.89
C LEU A 336 -13.36 21.79 -11.45
N SER A 337 -12.86 20.81 -10.70
CA SER A 337 -13.24 20.60 -9.31
C SER A 337 -12.73 21.72 -8.40
N LEU A 338 -11.58 22.33 -8.67
CA LEU A 338 -11.10 23.49 -7.92
C LEU A 338 -11.95 24.74 -8.21
N ILE A 339 -12.40 24.94 -9.47
CA ILE A 339 -13.31 26.04 -9.83
C ILE A 339 -14.65 25.89 -9.10
N PHE A 340 -15.17 24.66 -9.01
CA PHE A 340 -16.46 24.38 -8.38
C PHE A 340 -16.33 23.85 -6.94
N ALA A 341 -15.20 24.10 -6.27
CA ALA A 341 -14.93 23.56 -4.93
C ALA A 341 -15.99 23.93 -3.88
N SER A 342 -16.68 25.07 -4.04
CA SER A 342 -17.78 25.50 -3.17
C SER A 342 -19.00 24.57 -3.20
N ASN A 343 -19.13 23.73 -4.24
CA ASN A 343 -20.27 22.83 -4.42
C ASN A 343 -19.80 21.35 -4.41
N PRO A 344 -19.89 20.65 -3.25
CA PRO A 344 -19.39 19.28 -3.12
C PRO A 344 -20.01 18.29 -4.11
N ILE A 345 -21.29 18.41 -4.45
CA ILE A 345 -21.93 17.49 -5.38
C ILE A 345 -21.32 17.58 -6.80
N ILE A 346 -20.97 18.79 -7.24
CA ILE A 346 -20.29 18.99 -8.52
C ILE A 346 -18.91 18.37 -8.47
N VAL A 347 -18.15 18.59 -7.39
CA VAL A 347 -16.80 18.01 -7.21
C VAL A 347 -16.87 16.47 -7.25
N VAL A 348 -17.78 15.87 -6.49
CA VAL A 348 -17.93 14.40 -6.47
C VAL A 348 -18.38 13.86 -7.83
N SER A 349 -19.28 14.57 -8.53
CA SER A 349 -19.72 14.19 -9.87
C SER A 349 -18.57 14.22 -10.89
N ILE A 350 -17.74 15.29 -10.88
CA ILE A 350 -16.56 15.39 -11.74
C ILE A 350 -15.56 14.26 -11.41
N THR A 351 -15.33 13.98 -10.13
CA THR A 351 -14.45 12.88 -9.70
C THR A 351 -14.97 11.52 -10.15
N THR A 352 -16.30 11.31 -10.13
CA THR A 352 -16.94 10.09 -10.62
C THR A 352 -16.73 9.94 -12.12
N ILE A 353 -16.93 11.01 -12.89
CA ILE A 353 -16.70 10.99 -14.35
C ILE A 353 -15.23 10.70 -14.65
N LEU A 354 -14.30 11.32 -13.90
CA LEU A 354 -12.87 11.03 -14.03
C LEU A 354 -12.57 9.56 -13.78
N ALA A 355 -13.03 9.01 -12.66
CA ALA A 355 -12.78 7.62 -12.26
C ALA A 355 -13.32 6.63 -13.31
N LEU A 356 -14.54 6.85 -13.80
CA LEU A 356 -15.12 6.07 -14.89
C LEU A 356 -14.31 6.20 -16.19
N ALA A 357 -13.92 7.41 -16.57
CA ALA A 357 -13.21 7.67 -17.82
C ALA A 357 -11.85 6.97 -17.84
N ILE A 358 -11.06 7.03 -16.72
CA ILE A 358 -9.78 6.35 -16.65
C ILE A 358 -9.92 4.83 -16.63
N ALA A 359 -10.93 4.28 -15.93
CA ALA A 359 -11.18 2.85 -15.90
C ALA A 359 -11.62 2.33 -17.27
N ILE A 360 -12.59 2.99 -17.91
CA ILE A 360 -13.06 2.62 -19.25
C ILE A 360 -11.94 2.71 -20.28
N HIS A 361 -11.14 3.80 -20.26
CA HIS A 361 -10.02 3.96 -21.18
C HIS A 361 -8.99 2.82 -21.00
N SER A 362 -8.71 2.42 -19.76
CA SER A 362 -7.78 1.32 -19.48
C SER A 362 -8.34 -0.04 -19.94
N ILE A 363 -9.59 -0.34 -19.62
CA ILE A 363 -10.25 -1.58 -20.04
C ILE A 363 -10.30 -1.65 -21.58
N TYR A 364 -10.69 -0.57 -22.23
CA TYR A 364 -10.72 -0.51 -23.70
C TYR A 364 -9.33 -0.75 -24.31
N PHE A 365 -8.29 -0.14 -23.73
CA PHE A 365 -6.91 -0.36 -24.15
C PHE A 365 -6.54 -1.83 -24.03
N TYR A 366 -6.76 -2.47 -22.87
CA TYR A 366 -6.40 -3.88 -22.65
C TYR A 366 -7.16 -4.80 -23.60
N MET A 367 -8.45 -4.63 -23.74
CA MET A 367 -9.27 -5.44 -24.67
C MET A 367 -8.79 -5.31 -26.11
N THR A 368 -8.49 -4.09 -26.56
CA THR A 368 -8.06 -3.83 -27.94
C THR A 368 -6.68 -4.42 -28.21
N GLN A 369 -5.73 -4.27 -27.30
CA GLN A 369 -4.37 -4.80 -27.48
C GLN A 369 -4.36 -6.33 -27.40
N THR A 370 -5.07 -6.92 -26.45
CA THR A 370 -5.19 -8.38 -26.34
C THR A 370 -5.81 -8.99 -27.59
N LYS A 371 -6.87 -8.37 -28.13
CA LYS A 371 -7.53 -8.84 -29.36
C LYS A 371 -6.60 -8.77 -30.59
N LYS A 372 -5.73 -7.77 -30.68
CA LYS A 372 -4.75 -7.65 -31.77
C LYS A 372 -3.66 -8.72 -31.71
N HIS A 373 -3.34 -9.23 -30.51
CA HIS A 373 -2.28 -10.21 -30.30
C HIS A 373 -2.78 -11.64 -30.07
N SER A 374 -4.07 -11.85 -29.89
CA SER A 374 -4.72 -13.17 -29.96
C SER A 374 -4.98 -13.52 -31.43
N THR A 375 -3.92 -13.78 -32.21
CA THR A 375 -4.08 -14.47 -33.47
C THR A 375 -4.57 -15.89 -33.18
N PRO A 376 -5.59 -16.39 -33.92
CA PRO A 376 -5.97 -17.79 -33.78
C PRO A 376 -4.78 -18.68 -34.17
N TYR A 377 -4.45 -19.62 -33.33
CA TYR A 377 -3.46 -20.68 -33.62
C TYR A 377 -4.00 -21.68 -34.68
N TRP A 378 -4.65 -21.16 -35.72
CA TRP A 378 -5.20 -21.97 -36.83
C TRP A 378 -4.93 -21.24 -38.15
N GLU A 379 -3.66 -21.11 -38.52
CA GLU A 379 -3.15 -21.03 -39.89
C GLU A 379 -1.81 -21.73 -39.98
#